data_e92f0d76b2d1fef8ba164e2dd8a783cb
#
_entry.id   e92f0d76b2d1fef8ba164e2dd8a783cb
#
_cell.length_a   1.000
_cell.length_b   1.000
_cell.length_c   1.000
_cell.angle_alpha   90.00
_cell.angle_beta   90.00
_cell.angle_gamma   90.00
#
_symmetry.space_group_name_H-M   'P 1'
#
loop_
_entity.id
_entity.type
_entity.pdbx_description
1 polymer ?
#
loop_
_entity_poly.entity_id
_entity_poly.type
_entity_poly.pdbx_seq_one_letter_code
_entity_poly.pdbx_strand_id
1 'polypeptide(L)'
;MSKKIGYIRISSSSQNLNRQIDEMVSLGIEKENIYEDVVSGSIKGEERVGYNYMKRCLRAGDVLYISSIDRLGRDYEDIISEWKDITINKKADIKVLDMPLLDTTKNKDLLGNLITDLVVQLLGYVAQTEREKIKARQKAGIESARKRGQKLGRPEVYIPNNFIQEVEKWRRGEQTAVATFTKLNMPKTTFYREVKKRGL
;
A
#
# COMPACT_ATOMS: atom_id res chain seq x y z
N MET A 1 0.43 21.53 -27.40
CA MET A 1 1.56 20.58 -27.41
C MET A 1 1.25 19.49 -26.42
N SER A 2 1.40 18.23 -26.79
CA SER A 2 1.26 17.09 -25.88
C SER A 2 2.43 17.07 -24.88
N LYS A 3 2.12 16.89 -23.60
CA LYS A 3 3.14 16.79 -22.54
C LYS A 3 3.45 15.32 -22.23
N LYS A 4 4.69 15.07 -21.88
CA LYS A 4 5.08 13.81 -21.24
C LYS A 4 4.95 14.00 -19.74
N ILE A 5 4.25 13.10 -19.08
CA ILE A 5 3.98 13.15 -17.64
C ILE A 5 4.46 11.81 -17.03
N GLY A 6 5.23 11.87 -15.94
CA GLY A 6 5.70 10.70 -15.21
C GLY A 6 4.94 10.52 -13.90
N TYR A 7 4.61 9.28 -13.55
CA TYR A 7 4.12 8.96 -12.22
C TYR A 7 4.93 7.85 -11.58
N ILE A 8 5.39 8.09 -10.36
CA ILE A 8 6.23 7.21 -9.56
C ILE A 8 5.53 6.89 -8.25
N ARG A 9 5.54 5.61 -7.87
CA ARG A 9 5.08 5.18 -6.54
C ARG A 9 6.10 4.25 -5.92
N ILE A 10 6.56 4.58 -4.70
CA ILE A 10 7.49 3.77 -3.92
C ILE A 10 6.94 3.48 -2.52
N SER A 11 7.34 2.34 -1.95
CA SER A 11 6.93 1.93 -0.60
C SER A 11 7.86 2.40 0.51
N SER A 12 9.12 2.68 0.20
CA SER A 12 10.13 3.21 1.13
C SER A 12 11.48 3.44 0.43
N SER A 13 12.26 4.36 0.96
CA SER A 13 13.64 4.74 0.68
C SER A 13 13.91 5.68 -0.51
N SER A 14 14.67 6.74 -0.20
CA SER A 14 15.09 7.79 -1.11
C SER A 14 15.93 7.32 -2.31
N GLN A 15 16.70 6.23 -2.17
CA GLN A 15 17.55 5.71 -3.26
C GLN A 15 16.75 5.16 -4.45
N ASN A 16 15.62 4.48 -4.19
CA ASN A 16 14.77 3.97 -5.26
C ASN A 16 14.01 5.08 -5.98
N LEU A 17 13.67 6.16 -5.27
CA LEU A 17 12.98 7.31 -5.85
C LEU A 17 13.87 8.04 -6.86
N ASN A 18 15.09 8.42 -6.47
CA ASN A 18 16.03 9.13 -7.36
C ASN A 18 16.30 8.35 -8.64
N ARG A 19 16.50 7.03 -8.55
CA ARG A 19 16.70 6.19 -9.73
C ARG A 19 15.50 6.23 -10.68
N GLN A 20 14.26 6.18 -10.15
CA GLN A 20 13.05 6.26 -10.98
C GLN A 20 12.87 7.64 -11.59
N ILE A 21 13.20 8.71 -10.87
CA ILE A 21 13.20 10.07 -11.41
C ILE A 21 14.20 10.18 -12.56
N ASP A 22 15.42 9.69 -12.39
CA ASP A 22 16.46 9.73 -13.42
C ASP A 22 16.05 8.93 -14.66
N GLU A 23 15.39 7.78 -14.49
CA GLU A 23 14.80 7.00 -15.58
C GLU A 23 13.75 7.81 -16.34
N MET A 24 12.81 8.47 -15.66
CA MET A 24 11.79 9.33 -16.28
C MET A 24 12.43 10.52 -17.02
N VAL A 25 13.43 11.16 -16.43
CA VAL A 25 14.17 12.27 -17.06
C VAL A 25 14.90 11.80 -18.32
N SER A 26 15.51 10.60 -18.31
CA SER A 26 16.17 10.01 -19.49
C SER A 26 15.22 9.77 -20.67
N LEU A 27 13.91 9.59 -20.40
CA LEU A 27 12.85 9.48 -21.40
C LEU A 27 12.37 10.86 -21.91
N GLY A 28 13.00 11.94 -21.44
CA GLY A 28 12.69 13.31 -21.83
C GLY A 28 11.43 13.85 -21.13
N ILE A 29 11.15 13.39 -19.92
CA ILE A 29 10.11 13.96 -19.07
C ILE A 29 10.75 15.05 -18.21
N GLU A 30 10.20 16.25 -18.24
CA GLU A 30 10.65 17.36 -17.38
C GLU A 30 10.36 17.05 -15.92
N LYS A 31 11.28 17.40 -15.02
CA LYS A 31 11.13 17.12 -13.58
C LYS A 31 9.83 17.66 -12.98
N GLU A 32 9.37 18.80 -13.47
CA GLU A 32 8.13 19.47 -13.06
C GLU A 32 6.86 18.69 -13.46
N ASN A 33 6.99 17.77 -14.41
CA ASN A 33 5.91 16.90 -14.88
C ASN A 33 6.04 15.47 -14.31
N ILE A 34 6.90 15.25 -13.29
CA ILE A 34 7.01 13.98 -12.58
C ILE A 34 6.29 14.11 -11.23
N TYR A 35 5.29 13.27 -11.04
CA TYR A 35 4.49 13.20 -9.81
C TYR A 35 4.85 11.94 -9.04
N GLU A 36 4.90 12.06 -7.71
CA GLU A 36 5.35 10.96 -6.86
C GLU A 36 4.44 10.75 -5.64
N ASP A 37 4.32 9.50 -5.24
CA ASP A 37 3.73 9.10 -3.97
C ASP A 37 4.64 8.11 -3.25
N VAL A 38 4.97 8.42 -2.00
CA VAL A 38 5.71 7.55 -1.09
C VAL A 38 4.70 6.90 -0.16
N VAL A 39 4.11 5.78 -0.57
CA VAL A 39 3.02 5.13 0.16
C VAL A 39 3.12 3.62 0.10
N SER A 40 2.83 2.96 1.23
CA SER A 40 2.69 1.52 1.29
C SER A 40 1.59 1.05 0.33
N GLY A 41 1.82 -0.04 -0.38
CA GLY A 41 0.84 -0.63 -1.32
C GLY A 41 -0.50 -1.07 -0.70
N SER A 42 -0.63 -0.99 0.65
CA SER A 42 -1.85 -1.34 1.40
C SER A 42 -2.78 -0.16 1.69
N ILE A 43 -2.36 1.08 1.43
CA ILE A 43 -3.14 2.29 1.76
C ILE A 43 -4.13 2.62 0.63
N LYS A 44 -5.42 2.86 0.95
CA LYS A 44 -6.48 3.13 -0.03
C LYS A 44 -6.40 4.54 -0.63
N GLY A 45 -6.94 4.69 -1.85
CA GLY A 45 -6.87 5.79 -2.82
C GLY A 45 -6.81 7.25 -2.35
N GLU A 46 -7.37 7.58 -1.20
CA GLU A 46 -7.41 8.96 -0.69
C GLU A 46 -6.02 9.53 -0.34
N GLU A 47 -5.02 8.67 -0.12
CA GLU A 47 -3.66 9.05 0.27
C GLU A 47 -2.67 9.13 -0.90
N ARG A 48 -3.13 8.96 -2.14
CA ARG A 48 -2.34 9.11 -3.37
C ARG A 48 -2.40 10.54 -3.88
N VAL A 49 -1.86 11.47 -3.11
CA VAL A 49 -1.95 12.91 -3.39
C VAL A 49 -1.30 13.27 -4.73
N GLY A 50 -0.10 12.73 -4.99
CA GLY A 50 0.62 12.93 -6.24
C GLY A 50 -0.14 12.39 -7.45
N TYR A 51 -0.70 11.17 -7.34
CA TYR A 51 -1.52 10.58 -8.39
C TYR A 51 -2.77 11.40 -8.70
N ASN A 52 -3.49 11.80 -7.66
CA ASN A 52 -4.71 12.58 -7.82
C ASN A 52 -4.42 13.94 -8.45
N TYR A 53 -3.32 14.57 -8.07
CA TYR A 53 -2.90 15.85 -8.65
C TYR A 53 -2.48 15.67 -10.13
N MET A 54 -1.64 14.69 -10.44
CA MET A 54 -1.26 14.29 -11.79
C MET A 54 -2.51 14.08 -12.66
N LYS A 55 -3.47 13.30 -12.16
CA LYS A 55 -4.71 13.00 -12.87
C LYS A 55 -5.55 14.25 -13.19
N ARG A 56 -5.54 15.26 -12.31
CA ARG A 56 -6.20 16.56 -12.57
C ARG A 56 -5.47 17.39 -13.63
N CYS A 57 -4.15 17.27 -13.70
CA CYS A 57 -3.32 18.00 -14.67
C CYS A 57 -3.36 17.40 -16.07
N LEU A 58 -3.67 16.09 -16.19
CA LEU A 58 -3.67 15.35 -17.45
C LEU A 58 -4.70 15.91 -18.44
N ARG A 59 -4.28 16.13 -19.68
CA ARG A 59 -5.08 16.67 -20.79
C ARG A 59 -5.10 15.71 -21.97
N ALA A 60 -6.05 15.90 -22.86
CA ALA A 60 -6.15 15.13 -24.09
C ALA A 60 -4.88 15.27 -24.94
N GLY A 61 -4.34 14.12 -25.35
CA GLY A 61 -3.10 14.01 -26.11
C GLY A 61 -1.81 14.00 -25.29
N ASP A 62 -1.88 14.20 -23.95
CA ASP A 62 -0.72 13.98 -23.08
C ASP A 62 -0.39 12.49 -23.00
N VAL A 63 0.86 12.17 -22.63
CA VAL A 63 1.32 10.78 -22.48
C VAL A 63 1.77 10.55 -21.04
N LEU A 64 1.07 9.66 -20.33
CA LEU A 64 1.43 9.22 -18.99
C LEU A 64 2.42 8.07 -19.07
N TYR A 65 3.58 8.24 -18.46
CA TYR A 65 4.61 7.22 -18.29
C TYR A 65 4.55 6.63 -16.86
N ILE A 66 4.48 5.32 -16.77
CA ILE A 66 4.53 4.57 -15.50
C ILE A 66 5.51 3.40 -15.65
N SER A 67 6.19 3.06 -14.56
CA SER A 67 7.15 1.94 -14.58
C SER A 67 6.46 0.58 -14.77
N SER A 68 5.31 0.38 -14.15
CA SER A 68 4.53 -0.86 -14.16
C SER A 68 3.04 -0.58 -13.98
N ILE A 69 2.18 -1.49 -14.46
CA ILE A 69 0.73 -1.29 -14.48
C ILE A 69 0.10 -1.19 -13.07
N ASP A 70 0.71 -1.81 -12.06
CA ASP A 70 0.29 -1.73 -10.67
C ASP A 70 0.42 -0.32 -10.06
N ARG A 71 1.04 0.63 -10.78
CA ARG A 71 1.06 2.04 -10.42
C ARG A 71 -0.33 2.69 -10.57
N LEU A 72 -1.16 2.21 -11.47
CA LEU A 72 -2.51 2.74 -11.69
C LEU A 72 -3.45 2.36 -10.54
N GLY A 73 -3.45 1.11 -10.11
CA GLY A 73 -4.37 0.60 -9.11
C GLY A 73 -3.76 -0.46 -8.22
N ARG A 74 -4.54 -0.94 -7.24
CA ARG A 74 -4.13 -1.98 -6.29
C ARG A 74 -4.71 -3.33 -6.61
N ASP A 75 -5.83 -3.32 -7.22
CA ASP A 75 -6.54 -4.50 -7.68
C ASP A 75 -6.95 -4.33 -9.13
N TYR A 76 -7.50 -5.38 -9.67
CA TYR A 76 -7.87 -5.42 -11.06
C TYR A 76 -8.91 -4.36 -11.44
N GLU A 77 -9.92 -4.18 -10.61
CA GLU A 77 -11.01 -3.23 -10.89
C GLU A 77 -10.50 -1.80 -10.90
N ASP A 78 -9.65 -1.45 -9.93
CA ASP A 78 -8.97 -0.14 -9.88
C ASP A 78 -8.14 0.10 -11.13
N ILE A 79 -7.31 -0.87 -11.54
CA ILE A 79 -6.44 -0.74 -12.72
C ILE A 79 -7.25 -0.50 -13.99
N ILE A 80 -8.30 -1.31 -14.21
CA ILE A 80 -9.17 -1.16 -15.39
C ILE A 80 -9.91 0.17 -15.37
N SER A 81 -10.43 0.58 -14.21
CA SER A 81 -11.14 1.84 -14.05
C SER A 81 -10.23 3.04 -14.37
N GLU A 82 -9.02 3.05 -13.80
CA GLU A 82 -8.06 4.13 -14.02
C GLU A 82 -7.54 4.14 -15.48
N TRP A 83 -7.28 2.96 -16.05
CA TRP A 83 -6.90 2.84 -17.46
C TRP A 83 -7.95 3.48 -18.38
N LYS A 84 -9.23 3.10 -18.21
CA LYS A 84 -10.33 3.65 -19.00
C LYS A 84 -10.53 5.13 -18.76
N ASP A 85 -10.41 5.60 -17.53
CA ASP A 85 -10.55 7.03 -17.24
C ASP A 85 -9.48 7.85 -17.95
N ILE A 86 -8.23 7.40 -17.96
CA ILE A 86 -7.13 8.10 -18.61
C ILE A 86 -7.27 8.01 -20.14
N THR A 87 -7.52 6.83 -20.70
CA THR A 87 -7.48 6.65 -22.16
C THR A 87 -8.77 7.09 -22.84
N ILE A 88 -9.93 6.86 -22.25
CA ILE A 88 -11.24 7.15 -22.85
C ILE A 88 -11.75 8.53 -22.42
N ASN A 89 -11.83 8.79 -21.10
CA ASN A 89 -12.45 10.02 -20.61
C ASN A 89 -11.52 11.22 -20.78
N LYS A 90 -10.25 11.09 -20.40
CA LYS A 90 -9.26 12.17 -20.55
C LYS A 90 -8.61 12.23 -21.92
N LYS A 91 -8.74 11.18 -22.72
CA LYS A 91 -8.13 11.06 -24.05
C LYS A 91 -6.60 11.27 -24.01
N ALA A 92 -5.96 10.82 -22.95
CA ALA A 92 -4.53 10.80 -22.78
C ALA A 92 -3.99 9.40 -23.09
N ASP A 93 -2.75 9.34 -23.54
CA ASP A 93 -2.06 8.07 -23.81
C ASP A 93 -1.38 7.55 -22.54
N ILE A 94 -1.18 6.23 -22.46
CA ILE A 94 -0.41 5.58 -21.38
C ILE A 94 0.72 4.76 -22.00
N LYS A 95 1.90 4.85 -21.38
CA LYS A 95 3.05 4.02 -21.69
C LYS A 95 3.58 3.35 -20.44
N VAL A 96 3.52 2.01 -20.42
CA VAL A 96 4.02 1.18 -19.33
C VAL A 96 5.42 0.71 -19.68
N LEU A 97 6.44 1.09 -18.89
CA LEU A 97 7.85 0.91 -19.26
C LEU A 97 8.29 -0.55 -19.23
N ASP A 98 7.84 -1.33 -18.26
CA ASP A 98 8.15 -2.76 -18.14
C ASP A 98 7.32 -3.63 -19.11
N MET A 99 6.35 -3.04 -19.80
CA MET A 99 5.46 -3.77 -20.69
C MET A 99 5.18 -3.00 -21.99
N PRO A 100 6.08 -3.10 -22.99
CA PRO A 100 5.99 -2.35 -24.25
C PRO A 100 4.71 -2.58 -25.05
N LEU A 101 3.98 -3.68 -24.81
CA LEU A 101 2.66 -3.94 -25.41
C LEU A 101 1.59 -2.97 -24.89
N LEU A 102 1.77 -2.40 -23.70
CA LEU A 102 0.90 -1.41 -23.10
C LEU A 102 1.41 0.01 -23.40
N ASP A 103 1.57 0.32 -24.70
CA ASP A 103 1.93 1.63 -25.21
C ASP A 103 0.81 2.11 -26.16
N THR A 104 -0.14 2.88 -25.65
CA THR A 104 -1.28 3.35 -26.42
C THR A 104 -0.90 4.38 -27.47
N THR A 105 0.32 4.95 -27.40
CA THR A 105 0.79 5.91 -28.43
C THR A 105 1.02 5.25 -29.77
N LYS A 106 1.32 3.94 -29.78
CA LYS A 106 1.64 3.17 -31.01
C LYS A 106 0.42 2.54 -31.67
N ASN A 107 -0.59 2.21 -30.87
CA ASN A 107 -1.74 1.41 -31.31
C ASN A 107 -3.01 2.26 -31.25
N LYS A 108 -3.09 3.29 -32.12
CA LYS A 108 -4.25 4.21 -32.17
C LYS A 108 -5.39 3.70 -33.06
N ASP A 109 -5.22 2.57 -33.69
CA ASP A 109 -6.27 1.93 -34.47
C ASP A 109 -7.22 1.10 -33.56
N LEU A 110 -8.39 0.79 -34.09
CA LEU A 110 -9.43 0.06 -33.36
C LEU A 110 -8.94 -1.30 -32.84
N LEU A 111 -8.08 -1.98 -33.61
CA LEU A 111 -7.52 -3.29 -33.29
C LEU A 111 -6.49 -3.18 -32.16
N GLY A 112 -5.62 -2.15 -32.19
CA GLY A 112 -4.62 -1.93 -31.14
C GLY A 112 -5.26 -1.59 -29.81
N ASN A 113 -6.31 -0.78 -29.78
CA ASN A 113 -7.08 -0.50 -28.58
C ASN A 113 -7.71 -1.78 -28.01
N LEU A 114 -8.29 -2.63 -28.87
CA LEU A 114 -8.87 -3.90 -28.42
C LEU A 114 -7.83 -4.85 -27.85
N ILE A 115 -6.65 -4.96 -28.48
CA ILE A 115 -5.54 -5.79 -27.98
C ILE A 115 -5.06 -5.29 -26.62
N THR A 116 -4.91 -3.98 -26.49
CA THR A 116 -4.48 -3.35 -25.22
C THR A 116 -5.49 -3.62 -24.10
N ASP A 117 -6.78 -3.45 -24.38
CA ASP A 117 -7.84 -3.75 -23.40
C ASP A 117 -7.85 -5.23 -22.98
N LEU A 118 -7.66 -6.14 -23.94
CA LEU A 118 -7.58 -7.58 -23.64
C LEU A 118 -6.35 -7.92 -22.79
N VAL A 119 -5.19 -7.34 -23.08
CA VAL A 119 -3.96 -7.55 -22.31
C VAL A 119 -4.14 -7.02 -20.89
N VAL A 120 -4.69 -5.82 -20.71
CA VAL A 120 -4.98 -5.23 -19.40
C VAL A 120 -5.94 -6.12 -18.59
N GLN A 121 -7.00 -6.63 -19.23
CA GLN A 121 -7.95 -7.56 -18.59
C GLN A 121 -7.27 -8.88 -18.17
N LEU A 122 -6.45 -9.47 -19.04
CA LEU A 122 -5.73 -10.71 -18.75
C LEU A 122 -4.76 -10.55 -17.57
N LEU A 123 -3.98 -9.48 -17.56
CA LEU A 123 -3.03 -9.20 -16.48
C LEU A 123 -3.73 -9.00 -15.14
N GLY A 124 -4.83 -8.30 -15.15
CA GLY A 124 -5.64 -8.12 -13.96
C GLY A 124 -6.21 -9.45 -13.45
N TYR A 125 -6.70 -10.30 -14.31
CA TYR A 125 -7.16 -11.64 -13.94
C TYR A 125 -6.05 -12.49 -13.31
N VAL A 126 -4.85 -12.45 -13.89
CA VAL A 126 -3.66 -13.16 -13.34
C VAL A 126 -3.30 -12.60 -11.97
N ALA A 127 -3.25 -11.29 -11.81
CA ALA A 127 -2.94 -10.65 -10.53
C ALA A 127 -3.97 -10.99 -9.44
N GLN A 128 -5.26 -11.01 -9.78
CA GLN A 128 -6.33 -11.39 -8.86
C GLN A 128 -6.19 -12.86 -8.44
N THR A 129 -5.95 -13.76 -9.39
CA THR A 129 -5.78 -15.18 -9.13
C THR A 129 -4.59 -15.45 -8.20
N GLU A 130 -3.46 -14.76 -8.39
CA GLU A 130 -2.30 -14.89 -7.50
C GLU A 130 -2.59 -14.38 -6.09
N ARG A 131 -3.31 -13.27 -5.93
CA ARG A 131 -3.74 -12.79 -4.61
C ARG A 131 -4.61 -13.78 -3.88
N GLU A 132 -5.56 -14.39 -4.58
CA GLU A 132 -6.44 -15.42 -4.01
C GLU A 132 -5.65 -16.65 -3.57
N LYS A 133 -4.70 -17.11 -4.38
CA LYS A 133 -3.80 -18.21 -4.03
C LYS A 133 -2.95 -17.88 -2.80
N ILE A 134 -2.41 -16.66 -2.69
CA ILE A 134 -1.64 -16.21 -1.52
C ILE A 134 -2.51 -16.23 -0.26
N LYS A 135 -3.73 -15.65 -0.32
CA LYS A 135 -4.68 -15.66 0.80
C LYS A 135 -5.06 -17.09 1.22
N ALA A 136 -5.30 -17.96 0.26
CA ALA A 136 -5.61 -19.36 0.53
C ALA A 136 -4.45 -20.09 1.22
N ARG A 137 -3.21 -19.90 0.74
CA ARG A 137 -2.01 -20.45 1.39
C ARG A 137 -1.80 -19.91 2.80
N GLN A 138 -2.00 -18.61 3.01
CA GLN A 138 -1.92 -18.00 4.35
C GLN A 138 -2.97 -18.59 5.29
N LYS A 139 -4.23 -18.70 4.83
CA LYS A 139 -5.31 -19.29 5.61
C LYS A 139 -4.98 -20.73 6.01
N ALA A 140 -4.55 -21.54 5.06
CA ALA A 140 -4.14 -22.92 5.31
C ALA A 140 -2.95 -23.01 6.29
N GLY A 141 -1.97 -22.13 6.15
CA GLY A 141 -0.84 -22.03 7.07
C GLY A 141 -1.26 -21.68 8.50
N ILE A 142 -2.17 -20.71 8.67
CA ILE A 142 -2.73 -20.31 9.97
C ILE A 142 -3.52 -21.48 10.60
N GLU A 143 -4.35 -22.16 9.83
CA GLU A 143 -5.12 -23.32 10.31
C GLU A 143 -4.19 -24.47 10.74
N SER A 144 -3.15 -24.74 9.95
CA SER A 144 -2.14 -25.74 10.29
C SER A 144 -1.37 -25.38 11.57
N ALA A 145 -0.99 -24.13 11.75
CA ALA A 145 -0.33 -23.65 12.95
C ALA A 145 -1.23 -23.78 14.19
N ARG A 146 -2.52 -23.43 14.06
CA ARG A 146 -3.53 -23.61 15.11
C ARG A 146 -3.71 -25.08 15.50
N LYS A 147 -3.78 -25.98 14.52
CA LYS A 147 -3.87 -27.44 14.78
C LYS A 147 -2.65 -27.99 15.53
N ARG A 148 -1.47 -27.39 15.34
CA ARG A 148 -0.25 -27.73 16.09
C ARG A 148 -0.15 -27.02 17.45
N GLY A 149 -1.20 -26.31 17.90
CA GLY A 149 -1.21 -25.61 19.18
C GLY A 149 -0.39 -24.32 19.21
N GLN A 150 0.07 -23.82 18.08
CA GLN A 150 0.80 -22.56 18.04
C GLN A 150 -0.14 -21.38 18.32
N LYS A 151 0.17 -20.60 19.35
CA LYS A 151 -0.52 -19.35 19.64
C LYS A 151 -0.15 -18.32 18.56
N LEU A 152 -1.14 -17.88 17.80
CA LEU A 152 -0.98 -16.87 16.79
C LEU A 152 -1.47 -15.53 17.33
N GLY A 153 -0.84 -14.46 16.91
CA GLY A 153 -1.17 -13.10 17.31
C GLY A 153 -0.09 -12.44 18.15
N ARG A 154 -0.44 -11.33 18.79
CA ARG A 154 0.49 -10.60 19.63
C ARG A 154 0.84 -11.44 20.86
N PRO A 155 2.12 -11.56 21.22
CA PRO A 155 2.54 -12.26 22.45
C PRO A 155 1.78 -11.71 23.66
N GLU A 156 1.46 -12.61 24.59
CA GLU A 156 0.87 -12.19 25.86
C GLU A 156 1.84 -11.29 26.62
N VAL A 157 1.31 -10.27 27.25
CA VAL A 157 2.13 -9.35 28.04
C VAL A 157 2.63 -10.10 29.27
N TYR A 158 3.92 -10.03 29.51
CA TYR A 158 4.50 -10.55 30.74
C TYR A 158 3.97 -9.77 31.94
N ILE A 159 3.37 -10.47 32.90
CA ILE A 159 2.90 -9.92 34.16
C ILE A 159 3.85 -10.38 35.26
N PRO A 160 4.54 -9.46 35.96
CA PRO A 160 5.42 -9.81 37.05
C PRO A 160 4.70 -10.56 38.18
N ASN A 161 5.36 -11.50 38.83
CA ASN A 161 4.76 -12.31 39.92
C ASN A 161 4.28 -11.48 41.12
N ASN A 162 4.92 -10.33 41.35
CA ASN A 162 4.58 -9.40 42.43
C ASN A 162 3.47 -8.36 42.01
N PHE A 163 2.87 -8.53 40.83
CA PHE A 163 1.87 -7.56 40.30
C PHE A 163 0.72 -7.31 41.28
N ILE A 164 0.12 -8.37 41.80
CA ILE A 164 -1.03 -8.27 42.73
C ILE A 164 -0.62 -7.52 43.99
N GLN A 165 0.50 -7.92 44.62
CA GLN A 165 0.99 -7.28 45.83
C GLN A 165 1.27 -5.79 45.67
N GLU A 166 1.85 -5.39 44.56
CA GLU A 166 2.14 -3.97 44.29
C GLU A 166 0.86 -3.18 43.97
N VAL A 167 -0.15 -3.78 43.33
CA VAL A 167 -1.47 -3.17 43.12
C VAL A 167 -2.20 -2.98 44.44
N GLU A 168 -2.15 -3.95 45.37
CA GLU A 168 -2.75 -3.84 46.71
C GLU A 168 -2.13 -2.71 47.52
N LYS A 169 -0.78 -2.56 47.51
CA LYS A 169 -0.11 -1.43 48.17
C LYS A 169 -0.58 -0.09 47.59
N TRP A 170 -0.74 0.01 46.28
CA TRP A 170 -1.33 1.20 45.68
C TRP A 170 -2.76 1.46 46.15
N ARG A 171 -3.60 0.42 46.19
CA ARG A 171 -5.00 0.55 46.66
C ARG A 171 -5.10 0.97 48.13
N ARG A 172 -4.13 0.57 48.96
CA ARG A 172 -4.04 0.98 50.37
C ARG A 172 -3.41 2.37 50.55
N GLY A 173 -3.00 3.03 49.45
CA GLY A 173 -2.40 4.36 49.51
C GLY A 173 -0.93 4.40 49.92
N GLU A 174 -0.26 3.25 50.02
CA GLU A 174 1.14 3.14 50.41
C GLU A 174 2.10 3.65 49.31
N GLN A 175 1.64 3.69 48.09
CA GLN A 175 2.38 4.19 46.94
C GLN A 175 1.46 4.73 45.84
N THR A 176 2.01 5.57 44.94
CA THR A 176 1.24 6.11 43.82
C THR A 176 1.12 5.09 42.69
N ALA A 177 0.10 5.22 41.84
CA ALA A 177 -0.04 4.38 40.63
C ALA A 177 1.19 4.49 39.72
N VAL A 178 1.79 5.69 39.60
CA VAL A 178 3.00 5.92 38.82
C VAL A 178 4.16 5.10 39.38
N ALA A 179 4.42 5.17 40.68
CA ALA A 179 5.46 4.38 41.33
C ALA A 179 5.23 2.87 41.14
N THR A 180 3.98 2.43 41.20
CA THR A 180 3.63 1.01 41.04
C THR A 180 3.96 0.49 39.65
N PHE A 181 3.47 1.14 38.57
CA PHE A 181 3.72 0.64 37.23
C PHE A 181 5.18 0.81 36.78
N THR A 182 5.88 1.84 37.29
CA THR A 182 7.32 2.01 37.09
C THR A 182 8.11 0.88 37.75
N LYS A 183 7.80 0.54 38.99
CA LYS A 183 8.42 -0.57 39.74
C LYS A 183 8.19 -1.92 39.06
N LEU A 184 7.02 -2.12 38.46
CA LEU A 184 6.65 -3.32 37.71
C LEU A 184 7.22 -3.32 36.29
N ASN A 185 7.91 -2.26 35.88
CA ASN A 185 8.41 -2.05 34.51
C ASN A 185 7.32 -2.25 33.46
N MET A 186 6.12 -1.73 33.71
CA MET A 186 4.95 -1.88 32.83
C MET A 186 4.53 -0.53 32.26
N PRO A 187 4.14 -0.48 30.95
CA PRO A 187 3.50 0.71 30.39
C PRO A 187 2.18 1.03 31.11
N LYS A 188 1.91 2.31 31.36
CA LYS A 188 0.71 2.81 32.03
C LYS A 188 -0.59 2.17 31.50
N THR A 189 -0.77 2.15 30.19
CA THR A 189 -1.96 1.57 29.53
C THR A 189 -2.12 0.08 29.79
N THR A 190 -1.03 -0.66 29.80
CA THR A 190 -1.00 -2.09 30.09
C THR A 190 -1.33 -2.35 31.56
N PHE A 191 -0.75 -1.58 32.47
CA PHE A 191 -1.00 -1.69 33.90
C PHE A 191 -2.51 -1.55 34.23
N TYR A 192 -3.14 -0.45 33.82
CA TYR A 192 -4.56 -0.23 34.11
C TYR A 192 -5.47 -1.26 33.43
N ARG A 193 -5.14 -1.72 32.23
CA ARG A 193 -5.87 -2.79 31.57
C ARG A 193 -5.82 -4.10 32.36
N GLU A 194 -4.67 -4.48 32.88
CA GLU A 194 -4.49 -5.71 33.65
C GLU A 194 -5.15 -5.61 35.03
N VAL A 195 -5.10 -4.44 35.69
CA VAL A 195 -5.84 -4.18 36.94
C VAL A 195 -7.34 -4.38 36.69
N LYS A 196 -7.90 -3.73 35.66
CA LYS A 196 -9.32 -3.87 35.32
C LYS A 196 -9.71 -5.29 34.94
N LYS A 197 -8.88 -6.00 34.17
CA LYS A 197 -9.14 -7.38 33.75
C LYS A 197 -9.22 -8.36 34.92
N ARG A 198 -8.48 -8.09 36.01
CA ARG A 198 -8.40 -8.94 37.22
C ARG A 198 -9.35 -8.50 38.34
N GLY A 199 -10.11 -7.40 38.14
CA GLY A 199 -11.02 -6.88 39.14
C GLY A 199 -10.34 -6.27 40.36
N LEU A 200 -9.08 -5.84 40.23
CA LEU A 200 -8.26 -5.29 41.31
C LEU A 200 -8.45 -3.77 41.44
#